data_0b71d2c27f1c463fefbc3b238a3ffde7
#
_entry.id   0b71d2c27f1c463fefbc3b238a3ffde7
#
_cell.length_a   1.000
_cell.length_b   1.000
_cell.length_c   1.000
_cell.angle_alpha   90.00
_cell.angle_beta   90.00
_cell.angle_gamma   90.00
#
_symmetry.space_group_name_H-M   'P 1'
#
loop_
_entity.id
_entity.type
_entity.pdbx_description
1 polymer ?
#
loop_
_entity_poly.entity_id
_entity_poly.type
_entity_poly.pdbx_seq_one_letter_code
_entity_poly.pdbx_strand_id
1 'polypeptide(L)' 'MSTFRPNYYMLPNGIECKDVVSHFPYNIGVAMAYAWRAGKKVEEGLTPKQAKLKDLRKAIEHLQFEIEKTEKEPDDDK' A
#
# COMPACT_ATOMS: atom_id res chain seq x y z
N MET A 1 -6.45 1.26 24.16
CA MET A 1 -7.38 0.86 23.75
C MET A 1 -7.32 0.52 22.42
N SER A 2 -7.83 -0.32 21.99
CA SER A 2 -7.67 -0.68 20.78
C SER A 2 -8.43 0.07 19.89
N THR A 3 -7.92 0.40 18.86
CA THR A 3 -8.64 1.05 17.85
C THR A 3 -9.20 0.03 16.95
N PHE A 4 -10.39 0.24 16.54
CA PHE A 4 -11.00 -0.67 15.60
C PHE A 4 -10.30 -0.60 14.28
N ARG A 5 -9.87 -1.73 13.77
CA ARG A 5 -9.23 -1.79 12.47
C ARG A 5 -9.82 -2.86 11.63
N PRO A 6 -10.02 -2.61 10.33
CA PRO A 6 -10.52 -3.66 9.44
C PRO A 6 -9.53 -4.81 9.34
N ASN A 7 -10.08 -6.01 9.23
CA ASN A 7 -9.25 -7.20 9.20
C ASN A 7 -8.32 -7.28 8.02
N TYR A 8 -8.64 -6.61 6.92
CA TYR A 8 -7.80 -6.71 5.74
C TYR A 8 -6.43 -6.04 5.94
N TYR A 9 -6.26 -5.32 7.06
CA TYR A 9 -4.96 -4.74 7.36
C TYR A 9 -4.16 -5.59 8.34
N MET A 10 -4.64 -6.78 8.69
CA MET A 10 -3.97 -7.59 9.70
C MET A 10 -3.72 -8.98 9.17
N LEU A 11 -2.53 -9.51 9.43
CA LEU A 11 -2.23 -10.89 9.10
C LEU A 11 -2.72 -11.79 10.22
N PRO A 12 -2.88 -13.09 9.95
CA PRO A 12 -3.37 -14.01 10.97
C PRO A 12 -2.55 -14.02 12.25
N ASN A 13 -1.25 -13.69 12.16
CA ASN A 13 -0.41 -13.69 13.34
C ASN A 13 -0.46 -12.37 14.10
N GLY A 14 -1.37 -11.47 13.74
CA GLY A 14 -1.54 -10.22 14.48
C GLY A 14 -0.69 -9.07 13.99
N ILE A 15 0.15 -9.26 13.00
CA ILE A 15 0.95 -8.18 12.45
C ILE A 15 0.05 -7.31 11.58
N GLU A 16 0.04 -6.01 11.85
CA GLU A 16 -0.78 -5.10 11.09
C GLU A 16 0.03 -4.43 10.00
N CYS A 17 -0.67 -4.04 8.96
CA CYS A 17 -0.04 -3.35 7.84
C CYS A 17 0.77 -2.15 8.30
N LYS A 18 0.25 -1.35 9.22
CA LYS A 18 0.97 -0.16 9.67
C LYS A 18 2.28 -0.51 10.36
N ASP A 19 2.37 -1.69 10.97
CA ASP A 19 3.59 -2.10 11.62
C ASP A 19 4.72 -2.32 10.65
N VAL A 20 4.38 -2.63 9.41
CA VAL A 20 5.36 -2.90 8.37
C VAL A 20 5.62 -1.65 7.56
N VAL A 21 4.56 -1.02 7.04
CA VAL A 21 4.75 0.07 6.08
C VAL A 21 5.32 1.32 6.72
N SER A 22 5.17 1.49 8.04
CA SER A 22 5.70 2.68 8.69
C SER A 22 7.23 2.73 8.66
N HIS A 23 7.88 1.61 8.33
CA HIS A 23 9.33 1.58 8.24
C HIS A 23 9.83 1.97 6.86
N PHE A 24 8.95 2.34 5.94
CA PHE A 24 9.34 2.64 4.56
C PHE A 24 9.02 4.09 4.21
N PRO A 25 9.70 4.66 3.22
CA PRO A 25 9.38 6.01 2.76
C PRO A 25 7.92 6.10 2.32
N TYR A 26 7.41 7.34 2.30
CA TYR A 26 5.97 7.54 2.15
C TYR A 26 5.35 6.83 0.96
N ASN A 27 5.87 7.09 -0.24
CA ASN A 27 5.23 6.49 -1.42
C ASN A 27 5.38 4.98 -1.45
N ILE A 28 6.51 4.48 -0.97
CA ILE A 28 6.69 3.03 -0.93
C ILE A 28 5.74 2.43 0.10
N GLY A 29 5.63 3.06 1.27
CA GLY A 29 4.73 2.57 2.30
C GLY A 29 3.29 2.60 1.85
N VAL A 30 2.88 3.67 1.16
CA VAL A 30 1.50 3.78 0.67
C VAL A 30 1.24 2.72 -0.40
N ALA A 31 2.21 2.51 -1.31
CA ALA A 31 2.04 1.48 -2.34
C ALA A 31 1.90 0.10 -1.70
N MET A 32 2.70 -0.17 -0.67
CA MET A 32 2.62 -1.44 0.03
C MET A 32 1.27 -1.60 0.71
N ALA A 33 0.72 -0.53 1.27
CA ALA A 33 -0.57 -0.61 1.93
C ALA A 33 -1.69 -0.91 0.93
N TYR A 34 -1.65 -0.27 -0.23
CA TYR A 34 -2.65 -0.57 -1.26
C TYR A 34 -2.52 -2.00 -1.76
N ALA A 35 -1.29 -2.46 -1.97
CA ALA A 35 -1.09 -3.83 -2.41
C ALA A 35 -1.51 -4.82 -1.32
N TRP A 36 -1.29 -4.46 -0.06
CA TRP A 36 -1.64 -5.33 1.06
C TRP A 36 -3.14 -5.59 1.08
N ARG A 37 -3.93 -4.53 0.88
CA ARG A 37 -5.38 -4.71 0.97
C ARG A 37 -6.02 -5.12 -0.33
N ALA A 38 -5.27 -5.16 -1.43
CA ALA A 38 -5.83 -5.51 -2.73
C ALA A 38 -6.43 -6.91 -2.67
N GLY A 39 -7.67 -7.02 -3.06
CA GLY A 39 -8.37 -8.29 -3.03
C GLY A 39 -8.96 -8.65 -1.68
N LYS A 40 -8.69 -7.85 -0.63
CA LYS A 40 -9.23 -8.12 0.68
C LYS A 40 -10.34 -7.17 1.07
N LYS A 41 -10.36 -5.99 0.46
CA LYS A 41 -11.34 -4.98 0.82
C LYS A 41 -12.55 -5.10 -0.07
N VAL A 42 -13.73 -5.02 0.52
CA VAL A 42 -14.96 -4.99 -0.25
C VAL A 42 -15.38 -3.54 -0.38
N GLU A 43 -15.63 -3.10 -1.60
CA GLU A 43 -15.98 -1.72 -1.82
C GLU A 43 -17.33 -1.66 -2.50
N GLU A 44 -18.24 -0.89 -1.93
CA GLU A 44 -19.58 -0.83 -2.44
C GLU A 44 -19.59 -0.26 -3.83
N GLY A 45 -20.37 -0.84 -4.69
CA GLY A 45 -20.47 -0.36 -6.08
C GLY A 45 -19.45 -0.97 -7.01
N LEU A 46 -18.52 -1.78 -6.50
CA LEU A 46 -17.51 -2.41 -7.33
C LEU A 46 -17.55 -3.91 -7.13
N THR A 47 -17.26 -4.64 -8.19
CA THR A 47 -17.08 -6.07 -8.04
C THR A 47 -15.76 -6.33 -7.32
N PRO A 48 -15.55 -7.51 -6.74
CA PRO A 48 -14.27 -7.80 -6.10
C PRO A 48 -13.08 -7.62 -7.04
N LYS A 49 -13.25 -7.98 -8.31
CA LYS A 49 -12.17 -7.80 -9.28
C LYS A 49 -11.89 -6.32 -9.50
N GLN A 50 -12.95 -5.51 -9.61
CA GLN A 50 -12.78 -4.07 -9.82
C GLN A 50 -12.11 -3.41 -8.63
N ALA A 51 -12.51 -3.79 -7.42
CA ALA A 51 -11.91 -3.22 -6.22
C ALA A 51 -10.44 -3.60 -6.11
N LYS A 52 -10.11 -4.83 -6.44
CA LYS A 52 -8.72 -5.27 -6.40
C LYS A 52 -7.88 -4.52 -7.42
N LEU A 53 -8.40 -4.35 -8.63
CA LEU A 53 -7.66 -3.62 -9.67
C LEU A 53 -7.46 -2.17 -9.28
N LYS A 54 -8.46 -1.56 -8.63
CA LYS A 54 -8.34 -0.18 -8.20
C LYS A 54 -7.19 -0.04 -7.21
N ASP A 55 -7.11 -0.93 -6.23
CA ASP A 55 -6.03 -0.87 -5.26
C ASP A 55 -4.67 -1.12 -5.89
N LEU A 56 -4.60 -2.07 -6.81
CA LEU A 56 -3.33 -2.35 -7.48
C LEU A 56 -2.86 -1.16 -8.32
N ARG A 57 -3.80 -0.47 -8.97
CA ARG A 57 -3.44 0.71 -9.75
C ARG A 57 -2.99 1.86 -8.87
N LYS A 58 -3.57 1.99 -7.68
CA LYS A 58 -3.12 3.00 -6.74
C LYS A 58 -1.70 2.69 -6.26
N ALA A 59 -1.39 1.41 -6.04
CA ALA A 59 -0.04 1.04 -5.66
C ALA A 59 0.95 1.41 -6.76
N ILE A 60 0.59 1.16 -8.01
CA ILE A 60 1.45 1.50 -9.14
C ILE A 60 1.64 3.01 -9.21
N GLU A 61 0.59 3.78 -8.98
CA GLU A 61 0.67 5.23 -9.03
C GLU A 61 1.68 5.76 -8.01
N HIS A 62 1.65 5.25 -6.79
CA HIS A 62 2.59 5.72 -5.78
C HIS A 62 4.01 5.24 -6.05
N LEU A 63 4.17 4.07 -6.64
CA LEU A 63 5.50 3.64 -7.06
C LEU A 63 6.03 4.51 -8.18
N GLN A 64 5.15 4.96 -9.08
CA GLN A 64 5.55 5.85 -10.14
C GLN A 64 6.00 7.21 -9.58
N PHE A 65 5.30 7.72 -8.56
CA PHE A 65 5.74 8.94 -7.91
C PHE A 65 7.14 8.77 -7.32
N GLU A 66 7.41 7.61 -6.75
CA GLU A 66 8.72 7.38 -6.14
C GLU A 66 9.80 7.25 -7.21
N ILE A 67 9.49 6.65 -8.34
CA ILE A 67 10.44 6.57 -9.45
C ILE A 67 10.79 7.97 -9.92
N GLU A 68 9.79 8.82 -10.11
CA GLU A 68 10.03 10.18 -10.58
C GLU A 68 10.88 10.96 -9.59
N LYS A 69 10.61 10.77 -8.31
CA LYS A 69 11.40 11.45 -7.29
C LYS A 69 12.83 10.96 -7.30
N THR A 70 13.03 9.66 -7.43
CA THR A 70 14.35 9.07 -7.42
C THR A 70 15.15 9.49 -8.65
N GLU A 71 14.48 9.62 -9.78
CA GLU A 71 15.17 10.04 -10.99
C GLU A 71 15.75 11.44 -10.87
N LYS A 72 15.18 12.27 -9.99
CA LYS A 72 15.70 13.62 -9.82
C LYS A 72 16.83 13.69 -8.81
N GLU A 73 17.11 12.60 -8.13
CA GLU A 73 18.18 12.60 -7.15
C GLU A 73 19.52 12.43 -7.84
N PRO A 74 20.62 13.00 -7.32
CA PRO A 74 21.89 12.79 -7.95
C PRO A 74 22.34 11.35 -7.79
N ASP A 75 23.06 10.87 -8.77
CA ASP A 75 23.62 9.56 -8.67
C ASP A 75 24.62 9.52 -7.58
N ASP A 76 24.59 8.48 -6.78
CA ASP A 76 25.52 8.38 -5.75
C ASP A 76 26.42 7.27 -6.09
N ASP A 77 27.63 7.56 -6.51
CA ASP A 77 28.45 6.64 -6.91
C ASP A 77 28.95 5.76 -5.96
N LYS A 78 28.66 5.67 -4.89
CA LYS A 78 29.20 4.93 -3.93
C LYS A 78 29.38 3.67 -4.14
#